data_d0a9bba7aa70a4fb26f40e182f57fd82
#
_entry.id   d0a9bba7aa70a4fb26f40e182f57fd82
#
_cell.length_a   1.000
_cell.length_b   1.000
_cell.length_c   1.000
_cell.angle_alpha   90.00
_cell.angle_beta   90.00
_cell.angle_gamma   90.00
#
_symmetry.space_group_name_H-M   'P 1'
#
loop_
_entity.id
_entity.type
_entity.pdbx_description
1 polymer ?
#
loop_
_entity_poly.entity_id
_entity_poly.type
_entity_poly.pdbx_seq_one_letter_code
_entity_poly.pdbx_strand_id
1 'polypeptide(L)'
;MGSVKHLIDRITEQEPSVPFESKGDSTNDEALEKLLETLQPNIRVFGCGGCGSNTIERLTSEGLFDRDRVRGLAVNTDAQHLLRVNVDEKMLIGRTARGRGAGGNPEKGEQAAFESESMLSKEVSDCDLAFITAGLGGGTGTGSAHVLARLCKDAGALTIAIVTYPFSSEGSLRKQNADWGLERLTEVCDTVIVLPNERLLSVEGVRDLPLDAAFRVADELLLQSIRGVSDMIAKEGIVNLDFEDLRSVMENGGGVAMIGHGEGAGDGRILKATDEALSSPL
;
A
#
# COMPACT_ATOMS: atom_id res chain seq x y z
N MET A 1 19.73 42.93 -1.23
CA MET A 1 20.27 41.59 -0.97
C MET A 1 20.80 41.37 0.47
N GLY A 2 20.76 42.38 1.36
CA GLY A 2 21.24 42.26 2.75
C GLY A 2 20.24 41.69 3.76
N SER A 3 18.93 41.75 3.47
CA SER A 3 17.89 41.45 4.45
C SER A 3 17.66 39.93 4.67
N VAL A 4 17.71 39.12 3.63
CA VAL A 4 17.43 37.68 3.73
C VAL A 4 18.57 36.90 4.37
N LYS A 5 19.81 37.29 4.08
CA LYS A 5 20.98 36.65 4.67
C LYS A 5 21.03 36.87 6.20
N HIS A 6 20.70 38.06 6.67
CA HIS A 6 20.64 38.37 8.10
C HIS A 6 19.48 37.62 8.81
N LEU A 7 18.41 37.30 8.10
CA LEU A 7 17.31 36.49 8.63
C LEU A 7 17.72 35.01 8.72
N ILE A 8 18.44 34.50 7.73
CA ILE A 8 18.98 33.12 7.72
C ILE A 8 20.01 32.97 8.85
N ASP A 9 20.92 33.91 9.01
CA ASP A 9 21.94 33.87 10.07
C ASP A 9 21.28 33.90 11.46
N ARG A 10 20.22 34.69 11.66
CA ARG A 10 19.46 34.73 12.91
C ARG A 10 18.71 33.42 13.23
N ILE A 11 18.20 32.72 12.23
CA ILE A 11 17.46 31.46 12.39
C ILE A 11 18.45 30.30 12.65
N THR A 12 19.65 30.36 12.06
CA THR A 12 20.69 29.33 12.25
C THR A 12 21.49 29.50 13.54
N GLU A 13 21.54 30.71 14.11
CA GLU A 13 22.23 31.01 15.38
C GLU A 13 21.32 30.84 16.63
N GLN A 14 20.00 30.66 16.44
CA GLN A 14 19.11 30.27 17.52
C GLN A 14 19.33 28.79 17.86
N GLU A 15 19.99 28.52 18.97
CA GLU A 15 19.92 27.22 19.65
C GLU A 15 18.43 26.82 19.80
N PRO A 16 18.12 25.51 19.76
CA PRO A 16 16.73 25.06 19.90
C PRO A 16 16.13 25.68 21.15
N SER A 17 15.14 26.54 20.93
CA SER A 17 14.43 27.24 21.99
C SER A 17 14.01 26.24 23.07
N VAL A 18 14.27 26.63 24.32
CA VAL A 18 13.78 26.02 25.56
C VAL A 18 12.37 25.43 25.32
N PRO A 19 12.09 24.18 25.76
CA PRO A 19 10.78 23.58 25.61
C PRO A 19 9.71 24.56 26.09
N PHE A 20 8.72 24.81 25.27
CA PHE A 20 7.55 25.61 25.62
C PHE A 20 6.88 24.88 26.79
N GLU A 21 7.12 25.34 28.03
CA GLU A 21 6.34 24.90 29.18
C GLU A 21 4.91 25.41 28.97
N SER A 22 4.08 24.58 28.38
CA SER A 22 2.64 24.83 28.35
C SER A 22 2.14 24.79 29.81
N LYS A 23 1.79 25.91 30.37
CA LYS A 23 0.92 25.97 31.56
C LYS A 23 -0.52 25.71 31.11
N GLY A 24 -0.77 24.61 30.43
CA GLY A 24 -2.08 24.08 30.11
C GLY A 24 -2.54 23.19 31.26
N ASP A 25 -3.82 23.23 31.56
CA ASP A 25 -4.47 22.33 32.50
C ASP A 25 -4.21 20.89 32.04
N SER A 26 -3.50 20.09 32.80
CA SER A 26 -3.12 18.70 32.47
C SER A 26 -4.29 17.80 32.07
N THR A 27 -5.48 18.11 32.57
CA THR A 27 -6.76 17.48 32.21
C THR A 27 -7.20 17.76 30.77
N ASN A 28 -6.81 18.88 30.20
CA ASN A 28 -7.18 19.26 28.82
C ASN A 28 -6.19 18.62 27.83
N ASP A 29 -4.94 18.48 28.21
CA ASP A 29 -3.91 17.84 27.38
C ASP A 29 -4.16 16.33 27.27
N GLU A 30 -4.50 15.64 28.36
CA GLU A 30 -4.90 14.22 28.33
C GLU A 30 -6.18 13.98 27.48
N ALA A 31 -7.12 14.92 27.49
CA ALA A 31 -8.32 14.83 26.67
C ALA A 31 -8.01 15.05 25.18
N LEU A 32 -7.08 15.96 24.88
CA LEU A 32 -6.60 16.21 23.52
C LEU A 32 -5.76 15.04 22.99
N GLU A 33 -4.89 14.44 23.81
CA GLU A 33 -4.14 13.25 23.44
C GLU A 33 -5.08 12.09 23.10
N LYS A 34 -6.07 11.81 23.94
CA LYS A 34 -7.10 10.80 23.64
C LYS A 34 -7.89 11.10 22.37
N LEU A 35 -8.21 12.38 22.13
CA LEU A 35 -8.89 12.79 20.91
C LEU A 35 -7.99 12.56 19.68
N LEU A 36 -6.70 12.92 19.76
CA LEU A 36 -5.71 12.67 18.71
C LEU A 36 -5.56 11.19 18.40
N GLU A 37 -5.56 10.33 19.41
CA GLU A 37 -5.56 8.86 19.20
C GLU A 37 -6.79 8.37 18.44
N THR A 38 -7.96 8.98 18.65
CA THR A 38 -9.21 8.61 17.94
C THR A 38 -9.30 9.19 16.53
N LEU A 39 -8.53 10.24 16.23
CA LEU A 39 -8.49 10.89 14.90
C LEU A 39 -7.52 10.23 13.92
N GLN A 40 -6.67 9.32 14.38
CA GLN A 40 -5.76 8.62 13.47
C GLN A 40 -6.50 7.56 12.65
N PRO A 41 -6.30 7.52 11.32
CA PRO A 41 -7.03 6.62 10.45
C PRO A 41 -6.65 5.15 10.67
N ASN A 42 -7.63 4.28 10.59
CA ASN A 42 -7.46 2.82 10.57
C ASN A 42 -7.04 2.37 9.18
N ILE A 43 -5.84 1.84 9.06
CA ILE A 43 -5.25 1.40 7.80
C ILE A 43 -5.38 -0.12 7.69
N ARG A 44 -5.95 -0.59 6.58
CA ARG A 44 -6.04 -2.01 6.26
C ARG A 44 -5.26 -2.32 4.99
N VAL A 45 -4.46 -3.36 5.02
CA VAL A 45 -3.73 -3.87 3.86
C VAL A 45 -4.26 -5.25 3.50
N PHE A 46 -4.88 -5.37 2.35
CA PHE A 46 -5.48 -6.61 1.86
C PHE A 46 -4.60 -7.22 0.77
N GLY A 47 -4.07 -8.40 1.03
CA GLY A 47 -3.26 -9.14 0.07
C GLY A 47 -4.06 -10.19 -0.66
N CYS A 48 -4.40 -9.95 -1.93
CA CYS A 48 -5.25 -10.80 -2.74
C CYS A 48 -4.45 -11.82 -3.55
N GLY A 49 -4.78 -13.12 -3.39
CA GLY A 49 -4.12 -14.23 -4.08
C GLY A 49 -2.72 -14.53 -3.57
N GLY A 50 -1.94 -15.32 -4.33
CA GLY A 50 -0.62 -15.77 -3.90
C GLY A 50 0.39 -14.63 -3.71
N CYS A 51 0.53 -13.75 -4.68
CA CYS A 51 1.43 -12.60 -4.61
C CYS A 51 1.03 -11.67 -3.44
N GLY A 52 -0.23 -11.23 -3.37
CA GLY A 52 -0.70 -10.38 -2.28
C GLY A 52 -0.51 -11.01 -0.90
N SER A 53 -0.76 -12.32 -0.74
CA SER A 53 -0.52 -13.02 0.52
C SER A 53 0.98 -13.01 0.91
N ASN A 54 1.88 -13.17 -0.05
CA ASN A 54 3.32 -13.07 0.18
C ASN A 54 3.74 -11.65 0.58
N THR A 55 3.11 -10.63 -0.02
CA THR A 55 3.34 -9.24 0.34
C THR A 55 2.93 -8.98 1.80
N ILE A 56 1.76 -9.47 2.24
CA ILE A 56 1.34 -9.35 3.65
C ILE A 56 2.33 -10.05 4.58
N GLU A 57 2.82 -11.25 4.23
CA GLU A 57 3.83 -11.96 5.02
C GLU A 57 5.11 -11.13 5.21
N ARG A 58 5.57 -10.48 4.14
CA ARG A 58 6.74 -9.60 4.21
C ARG A 58 6.50 -8.37 5.07
N LEU A 59 5.38 -7.68 4.86
CA LEU A 59 4.99 -6.54 5.69
C LEU A 59 4.91 -6.92 7.18
N THR A 60 4.42 -8.13 7.48
CA THR A 60 4.40 -8.68 8.84
C THR A 60 5.83 -8.89 9.37
N SER A 61 6.72 -9.47 8.57
CA SER A 61 8.10 -9.73 8.98
C SER A 61 8.93 -8.47 9.19
N GLU A 62 8.61 -7.40 8.46
CA GLU A 62 9.22 -6.08 8.60
C GLU A 62 8.61 -5.22 9.72
N GLY A 63 7.59 -5.76 10.42
CA GLY A 63 6.96 -5.08 11.55
C GLY A 63 6.12 -3.86 11.16
N LEU A 64 5.56 -3.82 9.95
CA LEU A 64 4.69 -2.72 9.53
C LEU A 64 3.35 -2.74 10.28
N PHE A 65 2.84 -3.93 10.62
CA PHE A 65 1.54 -4.06 11.25
C PHE A 65 1.67 -3.84 12.76
N ASP A 66 1.00 -2.82 13.25
CA ASP A 66 0.62 -2.71 14.64
C ASP A 66 -0.81 -3.21 14.78
N ARG A 67 -1.12 -3.93 15.84
CA ARG A 67 -2.45 -4.55 16.00
C ARG A 67 -3.58 -3.54 16.18
N ASP A 68 -3.24 -2.30 16.42
CA ASP A 68 -4.21 -1.27 16.76
C ASP A 68 -4.64 -0.44 15.54
N ARG A 69 -3.72 -0.12 14.62
CA ARG A 69 -3.97 0.86 13.53
C ARG A 69 -3.70 0.34 12.13
N VAL A 70 -2.62 -0.39 11.95
CA VAL A 70 -2.24 -0.93 10.64
C VAL A 70 -2.34 -2.44 10.68
N ARG A 71 -3.32 -3.01 9.98
CA ARG A 71 -3.58 -4.45 10.00
C ARG A 71 -3.57 -5.02 8.59
N GLY A 72 -3.03 -6.24 8.48
CA GLY A 72 -2.90 -6.95 7.22
C GLY A 72 -3.74 -8.20 7.18
N LEU A 73 -4.49 -8.41 6.08
CA LEU A 73 -5.29 -9.60 5.83
C LEU A 73 -4.85 -10.29 4.53
N ALA A 74 -4.42 -11.54 4.60
CA ALA A 74 -4.16 -12.37 3.42
C ALA A 74 -5.46 -13.05 2.96
N VAL A 75 -5.89 -12.78 1.73
CA VAL A 75 -7.12 -13.30 1.11
C VAL A 75 -6.78 -14.22 -0.05
N ASN A 76 -7.18 -15.48 -0.01
CA ASN A 76 -6.87 -16.43 -1.07
C ASN A 76 -7.96 -17.49 -1.24
N THR A 77 -8.03 -18.10 -2.43
CA THR A 77 -8.83 -19.30 -2.71
C THR A 77 -8.05 -20.60 -2.50
N ASP A 78 -6.73 -20.51 -2.27
CA ASP A 78 -5.84 -21.66 -2.06
C ASP A 78 -5.51 -21.81 -0.57
N ALA A 79 -6.09 -22.85 0.03
CA ALA A 79 -5.91 -23.16 1.44
C ALA A 79 -4.47 -23.59 1.78
N GLN A 80 -3.79 -24.30 0.86
CA GLN A 80 -2.42 -24.76 1.09
C GLN A 80 -1.46 -23.58 1.13
N HIS A 81 -1.67 -22.60 0.24
CA HIS A 81 -0.88 -21.38 0.23
C HIS A 81 -1.11 -20.58 1.52
N LEU A 82 -2.37 -20.35 1.93
CA LEU A 82 -2.68 -19.64 3.17
C LEU A 82 -2.09 -20.27 4.42
N LEU A 83 -1.99 -21.59 4.45
CA LEU A 83 -1.35 -22.29 5.59
C LEU A 83 0.15 -22.05 5.68
N ARG A 84 0.82 -21.81 4.54
CA ARG A 84 2.28 -21.62 4.49
C ARG A 84 2.71 -20.20 4.87
N VAL A 85 1.92 -19.20 4.49
CA VAL A 85 2.27 -17.80 4.79
C VAL A 85 2.15 -17.54 6.29
N ASN A 86 3.13 -16.84 6.86
CA ASN A 86 3.17 -16.49 8.27
C ASN A 86 2.62 -15.09 8.51
N VAL A 87 1.29 -15.00 8.63
CA VAL A 87 0.57 -13.73 8.84
C VAL A 87 -0.52 -13.96 9.91
N ASP A 88 -0.86 -12.88 10.62
CA ASP A 88 -1.80 -12.95 11.73
C ASP A 88 -3.24 -13.19 11.25
N GLU A 89 -3.67 -12.51 10.20
CA GLU A 89 -5.03 -12.58 9.68
C GLU A 89 -5.06 -13.24 8.29
N LYS A 90 -5.88 -14.28 8.13
CA LYS A 90 -6.01 -15.06 6.88
C LYS A 90 -7.47 -15.34 6.59
N MET A 91 -7.86 -15.15 5.35
CA MET A 91 -9.21 -15.47 4.90
C MET A 91 -9.20 -16.36 3.65
N LEU A 92 -9.79 -17.54 3.79
CA LEU A 92 -10.06 -18.41 2.65
C LEU A 92 -11.40 -18.01 2.04
N ILE A 93 -11.37 -17.56 0.77
CA ILE A 93 -12.56 -17.17 0.03
C ILE A 93 -12.99 -18.24 -0.98
N GLY A 94 -14.29 -18.24 -1.31
CA GLY A 94 -14.86 -19.11 -2.33
C GLY A 94 -15.15 -20.52 -1.86
N ARG A 95 -16.40 -20.78 -1.45
CA ARG A 95 -16.86 -22.13 -1.07
C ARG A 95 -16.76 -23.11 -2.22
N THR A 96 -17.04 -22.64 -3.45
CA THR A 96 -17.04 -23.47 -4.68
C THR A 96 -15.62 -23.88 -5.06
N ALA A 97 -14.59 -23.06 -4.77
CA ALA A 97 -13.19 -23.38 -5.02
C ALA A 97 -12.65 -24.51 -4.11
N ARG A 98 -13.31 -24.78 -2.97
CA ARG A 98 -12.95 -25.84 -2.00
C ARG A 98 -11.47 -25.79 -1.56
N GLY A 99 -10.88 -24.60 -1.51
CA GLY A 99 -9.47 -24.42 -1.14
C GLY A 99 -8.45 -24.86 -2.20
N ARG A 100 -8.86 -25.08 -3.44
CA ARG A 100 -7.98 -25.56 -4.54
C ARG A 100 -7.43 -24.44 -5.42
N GLY A 101 -7.70 -23.19 -5.08
CA GLY A 101 -7.33 -22.04 -5.92
C GLY A 101 -8.30 -21.79 -7.08
N ALA A 102 -8.10 -20.69 -7.80
CA ALA A 102 -8.90 -20.29 -8.96
C ALA A 102 -8.37 -20.84 -10.29
N GLY A 103 -7.23 -21.57 -10.28
CA GLY A 103 -6.68 -22.21 -11.48
C GLY A 103 -6.29 -21.24 -12.59
N GLY A 104 -5.82 -20.03 -12.25
CA GLY A 104 -5.44 -19.00 -13.24
C GLY A 104 -6.61 -18.32 -13.94
N ASN A 105 -7.86 -18.57 -13.53
CA ASN A 105 -9.05 -17.95 -14.10
C ASN A 105 -9.56 -16.81 -13.21
N PRO A 106 -9.50 -15.52 -13.65
CA PRO A 106 -9.95 -14.37 -12.87
C PRO A 106 -11.45 -14.41 -12.53
N GLU A 107 -12.32 -14.89 -13.43
CA GLU A 107 -13.76 -14.98 -13.18
C GLU A 107 -14.08 -15.90 -11.99
N LYS A 108 -13.29 -16.99 -11.82
CA LYS A 108 -13.41 -17.85 -10.63
C LYS A 108 -12.94 -17.17 -9.37
N GLY A 109 -11.90 -16.32 -9.46
CA GLY A 109 -11.43 -15.48 -8.37
C GLY A 109 -12.48 -14.46 -7.95
N GLU A 110 -13.09 -13.81 -8.91
CA GLU A 110 -14.20 -12.86 -8.73
C GLU A 110 -15.41 -13.53 -8.07
N GLN A 111 -15.86 -14.67 -8.61
CA GLN A 111 -16.93 -15.45 -8.01
C GLN A 111 -16.64 -15.85 -6.57
N ALA A 112 -15.41 -16.27 -6.28
CA ALA A 112 -15.00 -16.64 -4.93
C ALA A 112 -15.08 -15.46 -3.95
N ALA A 113 -14.77 -14.26 -4.40
CA ALA A 113 -14.89 -13.04 -3.60
C ALA A 113 -16.38 -12.71 -3.35
N PHE A 114 -17.24 -12.79 -4.35
CA PHE A 114 -18.69 -12.60 -4.18
C PHE A 114 -19.31 -13.65 -3.24
N GLU A 115 -18.92 -14.92 -3.34
CA GLU A 115 -19.39 -15.97 -2.42
C GLU A 115 -19.01 -15.68 -0.94
N SER A 116 -18.00 -14.87 -0.73
CA SER A 116 -17.45 -14.51 0.59
C SER A 116 -17.69 -13.06 0.99
N GLU A 117 -18.53 -12.33 0.24
CA GLU A 117 -18.78 -10.90 0.40
C GLU A 117 -19.19 -10.52 1.83
N SER A 118 -20.07 -11.30 2.45
CA SER A 118 -20.52 -11.05 3.83
C SER A 118 -19.39 -11.20 4.88
N MET A 119 -18.35 -11.98 4.58
CA MET A 119 -17.18 -12.12 5.44
C MET A 119 -16.22 -10.96 5.19
N LEU A 120 -15.98 -10.62 3.93
CA LEU A 120 -15.11 -9.51 3.52
C LEU A 120 -15.65 -8.17 4.02
N SER A 121 -16.98 -7.95 3.95
CA SER A 121 -17.62 -6.71 4.41
C SER A 121 -17.40 -6.43 5.92
N LYS A 122 -17.24 -7.48 6.73
CA LYS A 122 -16.92 -7.32 8.15
C LYS A 122 -15.50 -6.81 8.39
N GLU A 123 -14.57 -7.20 7.50
CA GLU A 123 -13.16 -6.81 7.61
C GLU A 123 -12.90 -5.37 7.14
N VAL A 124 -13.84 -4.80 6.38
CA VAL A 124 -13.71 -3.44 5.86
C VAL A 124 -14.51 -2.40 6.63
N SER A 125 -15.34 -2.81 7.62
CA SER A 125 -16.31 -1.92 8.30
C SER A 125 -15.68 -0.76 9.05
N ASP A 126 -14.45 -0.94 9.58
CA ASP A 126 -13.74 0.04 10.40
C ASP A 126 -12.47 0.55 9.69
N CYS A 127 -12.49 0.62 8.37
CA CYS A 127 -11.35 0.99 7.55
C CYS A 127 -11.51 2.42 7.03
N ASP A 128 -10.54 3.29 7.30
CA ASP A 128 -10.46 4.63 6.73
C ASP A 128 -9.60 4.67 5.47
N LEU A 129 -8.53 3.85 5.44
CA LEU A 129 -7.63 3.70 4.30
C LEU A 129 -7.39 2.23 4.00
N ALA A 130 -7.76 1.80 2.80
CA ALA A 130 -7.57 0.45 2.31
C ALA A 130 -6.47 0.39 1.24
N PHE A 131 -5.43 -0.41 1.49
CA PHE A 131 -4.51 -0.83 0.44
C PHE A 131 -4.92 -2.20 -0.08
N ILE A 132 -5.10 -2.31 -1.39
CA ILE A 132 -5.37 -3.59 -2.06
C ILE A 132 -4.11 -3.99 -2.85
N THR A 133 -3.45 -5.05 -2.44
CA THR A 133 -2.26 -5.54 -3.15
C THR A 133 -2.51 -6.89 -3.81
N ALA A 134 -2.11 -7.01 -5.07
CA ALA A 134 -2.26 -8.23 -5.86
C ALA A 134 -1.23 -8.29 -7.00
N GLY A 135 -0.81 -9.51 -7.34
CA GLY A 135 -0.15 -9.76 -8.62
C GLY A 135 -1.19 -10.04 -9.70
N LEU A 136 -1.28 -9.15 -10.68
CA LEU A 136 -2.20 -9.32 -11.80
C LEU A 136 -1.73 -10.41 -12.75
N GLY A 137 -2.69 -11.02 -13.48
CA GLY A 137 -2.43 -12.11 -14.42
C GLY A 137 -2.73 -13.51 -13.89
N GLY A 138 -2.86 -13.66 -12.55
CA GLY A 138 -3.34 -14.88 -11.91
C GLY A 138 -4.88 -14.96 -11.87
N GLY A 139 -5.40 -15.97 -11.17
CA GLY A 139 -6.86 -16.11 -11.01
C GLY A 139 -7.37 -15.35 -9.78
N THR A 140 -6.91 -15.73 -8.60
CA THR A 140 -7.46 -15.20 -7.33
C THR A 140 -7.19 -13.72 -7.16
N GLY A 141 -5.91 -13.29 -7.23
CA GLY A 141 -5.56 -11.88 -7.02
C GLY A 141 -6.24 -10.97 -8.03
N THR A 142 -6.17 -11.30 -9.31
CA THR A 142 -6.80 -10.55 -10.40
C THR A 142 -8.32 -10.45 -10.23
N GLY A 143 -8.97 -11.58 -9.86
CA GLY A 143 -10.43 -11.64 -9.78
C GLY A 143 -11.02 -11.09 -8.48
N SER A 144 -10.32 -11.24 -7.34
CA SER A 144 -10.87 -10.81 -6.04
C SER A 144 -10.56 -9.37 -5.67
N ALA A 145 -9.48 -8.79 -6.21
CA ALA A 145 -8.99 -7.48 -5.78
C ALA A 145 -10.01 -6.36 -6.00
N HIS A 146 -10.64 -6.27 -7.18
CA HIS A 146 -11.63 -5.23 -7.47
C HIS A 146 -12.95 -5.42 -6.70
N VAL A 147 -13.32 -6.65 -6.37
CA VAL A 147 -14.50 -6.91 -5.52
C VAL A 147 -14.24 -6.40 -4.11
N LEU A 148 -13.07 -6.70 -3.56
CA LEU A 148 -12.68 -6.21 -2.23
C LEU A 148 -12.52 -4.69 -2.22
N ALA A 149 -11.91 -4.11 -3.27
CA ALA A 149 -11.79 -2.66 -3.42
C ALA A 149 -13.15 -1.97 -3.40
N ARG A 150 -14.15 -2.53 -4.08
CA ARG A 150 -15.52 -2.00 -4.06
C ARG A 150 -16.12 -2.03 -2.66
N LEU A 151 -15.94 -3.13 -1.93
CA LEU A 151 -16.42 -3.23 -0.54
C LEU A 151 -15.78 -2.18 0.37
N CYS A 152 -14.47 -1.92 0.20
CA CYS A 152 -13.78 -0.86 0.94
C CYS A 152 -14.36 0.52 0.60
N LYS A 153 -14.54 0.81 -0.70
CA LYS A 153 -15.10 2.08 -1.16
C LYS A 153 -16.56 2.27 -0.68
N ASP A 154 -17.38 1.23 -0.77
CA ASP A 154 -18.77 1.25 -0.29
C ASP A 154 -18.85 1.47 1.24
N ALA A 155 -17.83 1.04 1.98
CA ALA A 155 -17.67 1.31 3.42
C ALA A 155 -17.16 2.74 3.71
N GLY A 156 -16.78 3.53 2.71
CA GLY A 156 -16.29 4.90 2.84
C GLY A 156 -14.76 5.02 2.98
N ALA A 157 -14.01 3.93 2.85
CA ALA A 157 -12.56 3.95 2.91
C ALA A 157 -11.93 4.55 1.65
N LEU A 158 -10.89 5.38 1.82
CA LEU A 158 -10.00 5.74 0.72
C LEU A 158 -9.33 4.47 0.21
N THR A 159 -9.54 4.11 -1.06
CA THR A 159 -9.15 2.82 -1.61
C THR A 159 -8.04 2.95 -2.63
N ILE A 160 -6.84 2.47 -2.29
CA ILE A 160 -5.64 2.52 -3.12
C ILE A 160 -5.24 1.10 -3.50
N ALA A 161 -5.23 0.79 -4.80
CA ALA A 161 -4.68 -0.47 -5.28
C ALA A 161 -3.20 -0.31 -5.63
N ILE A 162 -2.35 -1.22 -5.13
CA ILE A 162 -0.93 -1.31 -5.51
C ILE A 162 -0.69 -2.70 -6.06
N VAL A 163 -0.51 -2.81 -7.37
CA VAL A 163 -0.52 -4.10 -8.07
C VAL A 163 0.68 -4.27 -8.97
N THR A 164 1.16 -5.51 -9.09
CA THR A 164 2.19 -5.85 -10.06
C THR A 164 1.58 -6.31 -11.38
N TYR A 165 2.21 -5.90 -12.48
CA TYR A 165 1.83 -6.31 -13.82
C TYR A 165 2.86 -7.33 -14.37
N PRO A 166 2.43 -8.46 -14.97
CA PRO A 166 3.31 -9.60 -15.29
C PRO A 166 4.40 -9.25 -16.31
N PHE A 167 5.50 -10.00 -16.26
CA PHE A 167 6.52 -9.98 -17.31
C PHE A 167 5.97 -10.44 -18.65
N SER A 168 6.49 -9.90 -19.75
CA SER A 168 6.13 -10.32 -21.11
C SER A 168 6.42 -11.81 -21.34
N SER A 169 7.45 -12.37 -20.68
CA SER A 169 7.81 -13.77 -20.71
C SER A 169 6.81 -14.72 -20.05
N GLU A 170 5.88 -14.22 -19.21
CA GLU A 170 4.85 -15.03 -18.55
C GLU A 170 3.72 -15.45 -19.49
N GLY A 171 3.66 -14.89 -20.67
CA GLY A 171 2.77 -15.27 -21.76
C GLY A 171 1.50 -14.40 -21.89
N SER A 172 0.87 -14.52 -23.06
CA SER A 172 -0.25 -13.66 -23.46
C SER A 172 -1.49 -13.83 -22.59
N LEU A 173 -1.74 -15.03 -22.09
CA LEU A 173 -2.90 -15.28 -21.22
C LEU A 173 -2.79 -14.50 -19.89
N ARG A 174 -1.60 -14.50 -19.28
CA ARG A 174 -1.40 -13.71 -18.05
C ARG A 174 -1.55 -12.23 -18.30
N LYS A 175 -1.08 -11.76 -19.45
CA LYS A 175 -1.27 -10.37 -19.86
C LYS A 175 -2.75 -10.01 -20.02
N GLN A 176 -3.52 -10.83 -20.74
CA GLN A 176 -4.97 -10.62 -20.90
C GLN A 176 -5.71 -10.61 -19.57
N ASN A 177 -5.38 -11.54 -18.66
CA ASN A 177 -5.94 -11.56 -17.33
C ASN A 177 -5.56 -10.28 -16.55
N ALA A 178 -4.33 -9.80 -16.68
CA ALA A 178 -3.87 -8.60 -16.02
C ALA A 178 -4.61 -7.35 -16.53
N ASP A 179 -4.78 -7.22 -17.83
CA ASP A 179 -5.54 -6.14 -18.46
C ASP A 179 -7.00 -6.14 -17.95
N TRP A 180 -7.62 -7.31 -17.93
CA TRP A 180 -8.97 -7.50 -17.41
C TRP A 180 -9.14 -7.07 -15.95
N GLY A 181 -8.16 -7.41 -15.09
CA GLY A 181 -8.19 -7.03 -13.67
C GLY A 181 -7.88 -5.56 -13.46
N LEU A 182 -6.94 -5.00 -14.23
CA LEU A 182 -6.55 -3.59 -14.13
C LEU A 182 -7.71 -2.67 -14.52
N GLU A 183 -8.42 -2.97 -15.60
CA GLU A 183 -9.61 -2.22 -16.04
C GLU A 183 -10.63 -2.11 -14.90
N ARG A 184 -10.97 -3.24 -14.24
CA ARG A 184 -11.91 -3.28 -13.12
C ARG A 184 -11.44 -2.55 -11.87
N LEU A 185 -10.15 -2.63 -11.57
CA LEU A 185 -9.58 -1.89 -10.44
C LEU A 185 -9.63 -0.37 -10.69
N THR A 186 -9.34 0.09 -11.90
CA THR A 186 -9.39 1.51 -12.23
C THR A 186 -10.80 2.10 -12.20
N GLU A 187 -11.83 1.28 -12.41
CA GLU A 187 -13.23 1.70 -12.28
C GLU A 187 -13.68 1.89 -10.83
N VAL A 188 -13.04 1.17 -9.89
CA VAL A 188 -13.51 1.10 -8.51
C VAL A 188 -12.63 1.87 -7.54
N CYS A 189 -11.31 1.74 -7.65
CA CYS A 189 -10.37 2.37 -6.73
C CYS A 189 -10.29 3.89 -6.94
N ASP A 190 -9.99 4.62 -5.88
CA ASP A 190 -9.69 6.05 -5.95
C ASP A 190 -8.35 6.27 -6.66
N THR A 191 -7.39 5.39 -6.42
CA THR A 191 -6.08 5.41 -7.08
C THR A 191 -5.58 4.00 -7.34
N VAL A 192 -4.96 3.77 -8.50
CA VAL A 192 -4.29 2.51 -8.83
C VAL A 192 -2.83 2.77 -9.16
N ILE A 193 -1.93 2.19 -8.38
CA ILE A 193 -0.49 2.19 -8.61
C ILE A 193 -0.12 0.87 -9.27
N VAL A 194 0.39 0.94 -10.49
CA VAL A 194 0.80 -0.25 -11.26
C VAL A 194 2.31 -0.34 -11.29
N LEU A 195 2.85 -1.46 -10.83
CA LEU A 195 4.27 -1.79 -10.87
C LEU A 195 4.54 -2.81 -12.00
N PRO A 196 4.94 -2.37 -13.19
CA PRO A 196 5.22 -3.31 -14.27
C PRO A 196 6.52 -4.09 -13.98
N ASN A 197 6.42 -5.42 -13.83
CA ASN A 197 7.59 -6.27 -13.59
C ASN A 197 8.67 -6.09 -14.67
N GLU A 198 8.29 -5.76 -15.89
CA GLU A 198 9.23 -5.50 -16.98
C GLU A 198 10.20 -4.35 -16.69
N ARG A 199 9.74 -3.32 -15.93
CA ARG A 199 10.61 -2.20 -15.55
C ARG A 199 11.72 -2.61 -14.58
N LEU A 200 11.52 -3.67 -13.80
CA LEU A 200 12.56 -4.22 -12.92
C LEU A 200 13.78 -4.68 -13.70
N LEU A 201 13.60 -5.16 -14.93
CA LEU A 201 14.71 -5.58 -15.80
C LEU A 201 15.60 -4.41 -16.24
N SER A 202 15.16 -3.17 -16.06
CA SER A 202 15.97 -1.97 -16.31
C SER A 202 16.83 -1.57 -15.11
N VAL A 203 16.55 -2.12 -13.92
CA VAL A 203 17.36 -1.89 -12.73
C VAL A 203 18.66 -2.66 -12.84
N GLU A 204 19.79 -2.00 -12.59
CA GLU A 204 21.12 -2.60 -12.67
C GLU A 204 21.22 -3.82 -11.75
N GLY A 205 21.71 -4.93 -12.28
CA GLY A 205 21.86 -6.20 -11.55
C GLY A 205 20.59 -7.08 -11.49
N VAL A 206 19.40 -6.58 -11.74
CA VAL A 206 18.17 -7.39 -11.68
C VAL A 206 18.04 -8.34 -12.86
N ARG A 207 18.51 -7.93 -14.05
CA ARG A 207 18.43 -8.74 -15.28
C ARG A 207 19.15 -10.09 -15.17
N ASP A 208 20.19 -10.15 -14.35
CA ASP A 208 21.02 -11.35 -14.17
C ASP A 208 20.55 -12.23 -13.01
N LEU A 209 19.49 -11.81 -12.29
CA LEU A 209 18.93 -12.56 -11.18
C LEU A 209 18.08 -13.75 -11.67
N PRO A 210 18.02 -14.84 -10.89
CA PRO A 210 16.98 -15.85 -11.06
C PRO A 210 15.58 -15.23 -10.98
N LEU A 211 14.61 -15.82 -11.69
CA LEU A 211 13.25 -15.29 -11.78
C LEU A 211 12.57 -15.08 -10.41
N ASP A 212 12.82 -16.02 -9.47
CA ASP A 212 12.30 -15.92 -8.11
C ASP A 212 12.90 -14.74 -7.32
N ALA A 213 14.15 -14.38 -7.61
CA ALA A 213 14.79 -13.20 -7.02
C ALA A 213 14.25 -11.91 -7.64
N ALA A 214 13.96 -11.89 -8.94
CA ALA A 214 13.31 -10.74 -9.58
C ALA A 214 11.90 -10.50 -9.03
N PHE A 215 11.12 -11.54 -8.75
CA PHE A 215 9.83 -11.42 -8.07
C PHE A 215 9.97 -10.86 -6.64
N ARG A 216 11.02 -11.25 -5.90
CA ARG A 216 11.29 -10.67 -4.58
C ARG A 216 11.58 -9.17 -4.64
N VAL A 217 12.23 -8.69 -5.71
CA VAL A 217 12.42 -7.24 -5.91
C VAL A 217 11.07 -6.56 -6.15
N ALA A 218 10.18 -7.16 -6.95
CA ALA A 218 8.82 -6.62 -7.13
C ALA A 218 8.03 -6.53 -5.81
N ASP A 219 8.11 -7.59 -5.00
CA ASP A 219 7.47 -7.60 -3.69
C ASP A 219 8.04 -6.53 -2.75
N GLU A 220 9.38 -6.29 -2.79
CA GLU A 220 10.03 -5.25 -2.00
C GLU A 220 9.52 -3.85 -2.36
N LEU A 221 9.29 -3.60 -3.64
CA LEU A 221 8.76 -2.32 -4.10
C LEU A 221 7.30 -2.11 -3.70
N LEU A 222 6.50 -3.18 -3.71
CA LEU A 222 5.14 -3.15 -3.14
C LEU A 222 5.20 -2.76 -1.66
N LEU A 223 6.10 -3.39 -0.90
CA LEU A 223 6.32 -3.11 0.51
C LEU A 223 6.69 -1.65 0.74
N GLN A 224 7.70 -1.15 0.03
CA GLN A 224 8.15 0.24 0.16
C GLN A 224 7.05 1.24 -0.21
N SER A 225 6.25 0.92 -1.23
CA SER A 225 5.12 1.75 -1.63
C SER A 225 4.05 1.85 -0.55
N ILE A 226 3.64 0.71 0.02
CA ILE A 226 2.65 0.67 1.11
C ILE A 226 3.19 1.38 2.34
N ARG A 227 4.43 1.07 2.72
CA ARG A 227 5.09 1.68 3.88
C ARG A 227 5.24 3.18 3.73
N GLY A 228 5.66 3.67 2.56
CA GLY A 228 5.84 5.09 2.29
C GLY A 228 4.56 5.88 2.49
N VAL A 229 3.44 5.40 1.96
CA VAL A 229 2.14 6.08 2.14
C VAL A 229 1.64 5.93 3.57
N SER A 230 1.78 4.76 4.20
CA SER A 230 1.38 4.55 5.60
C SER A 230 2.19 5.43 6.55
N ASP A 231 3.50 5.53 6.35
CA ASP A 231 4.40 6.35 7.18
C ASP A 231 4.10 7.86 7.05
N MET A 232 3.69 8.33 5.86
CA MET A 232 3.28 9.74 5.68
C MET A 232 2.07 10.13 6.52
N ILE A 233 1.18 9.17 6.79
CA ILE A 233 -0.06 9.40 7.54
C ILE A 233 0.17 9.15 9.04
N ALA A 234 0.92 8.09 9.38
CA ALA A 234 1.06 7.61 10.75
C ALA A 234 2.19 8.30 11.53
N LYS A 235 3.18 8.89 10.84
CA LYS A 235 4.35 9.51 11.48
C LYS A 235 4.29 11.02 11.39
N GLU A 236 4.49 11.69 12.52
CA GLU A 236 4.69 13.12 12.57
C GLU A 236 6.00 13.50 11.82
N GLY A 237 5.88 14.34 10.81
CA GLY A 237 6.99 14.88 10.03
C GLY A 237 7.20 16.37 10.28
N ILE A 238 8.21 16.96 9.62
CA ILE A 238 8.40 18.43 9.62
C ILE A 238 7.22 19.13 8.94
N VAL A 239 6.62 18.47 7.94
CA VAL A 239 5.37 18.86 7.30
C VAL A 239 4.43 17.67 7.46
N ASN A 240 3.40 17.83 8.26
CA ASN A 240 2.39 16.80 8.43
C ASN A 240 1.41 16.88 7.25
N LEU A 241 1.26 15.76 6.55
CA LEU A 241 0.20 15.60 5.57
C LEU A 241 -1.03 15.11 6.33
N ASP A 242 -2.12 15.90 6.29
CA ASP A 242 -3.38 15.47 6.86
C ASP A 242 -3.98 14.34 5.99
N PHE A 243 -4.68 13.39 6.63
CA PHE A 243 -5.36 12.31 5.91
C PHE A 243 -6.38 12.85 4.90
N GLU A 244 -7.06 13.94 5.23
CA GLU A 244 -8.02 14.59 4.32
C GLU A 244 -7.34 15.26 3.11
N ASP A 245 -6.12 15.78 3.27
CA ASP A 245 -5.32 16.30 2.16
C ASP A 245 -4.94 15.16 1.19
N LEU A 246 -4.49 14.01 1.73
CA LEU A 246 -4.19 12.84 0.95
C LEU A 246 -5.45 12.32 0.22
N ARG A 247 -6.57 12.23 0.92
CA ARG A 247 -7.87 11.84 0.35
C ARG A 247 -8.24 12.75 -0.82
N SER A 248 -8.18 14.07 -0.62
CA SER A 248 -8.51 15.04 -1.65
C SER A 248 -7.64 14.89 -2.92
N VAL A 249 -6.35 14.66 -2.75
CA VAL A 249 -5.42 14.45 -3.88
C VAL A 249 -5.72 13.13 -4.60
N MET A 250 -5.93 12.06 -3.86
CA MET A 250 -6.14 10.72 -4.42
C MET A 250 -7.49 10.56 -5.11
N GLU A 251 -8.57 11.11 -4.54
CA GLU A 251 -9.91 11.07 -5.14
C GLU A 251 -10.00 11.93 -6.41
N ASN A 252 -9.36 13.11 -6.41
CA ASN A 252 -9.38 14.01 -7.58
C ASN A 252 -8.40 13.59 -8.68
N GLY A 253 -7.41 12.78 -8.36
CA GLY A 253 -6.40 12.30 -9.30
C GLY A 253 -6.93 11.27 -10.30
N GLY A 254 -8.03 10.61 -10.02
CA GLY A 254 -8.79 9.64 -10.80
C GLY A 254 -7.99 8.87 -11.84
N GLY A 255 -7.31 7.77 -11.49
CA GLY A 255 -6.61 6.98 -12.48
C GLY A 255 -5.35 6.28 -11.97
N VAL A 256 -4.41 6.07 -12.87
CA VAL A 256 -3.13 5.42 -12.59
C VAL A 256 -2.16 6.44 -12.02
N ALA A 257 -1.66 6.20 -10.81
CA ALA A 257 -0.61 6.97 -10.17
C ALA A 257 0.74 6.26 -10.24
N MET A 258 1.80 7.03 -10.03
CA MET A 258 3.16 6.52 -9.88
C MET A 258 3.68 6.87 -8.49
N ILE A 259 4.52 6.03 -7.93
CA ILE A 259 5.20 6.28 -6.67
C ILE A 259 6.71 6.22 -6.89
N GLY A 260 7.44 7.17 -6.31
CA GLY A 260 8.89 7.18 -6.31
C GLY A 260 9.41 7.29 -4.88
N HIS A 261 10.47 6.57 -4.58
CA HIS A 261 11.17 6.62 -3.30
C HIS A 261 12.61 7.06 -3.51
N GLY A 262 13.10 7.92 -2.64
CA GLY A 262 14.49 8.37 -2.68
C GLY A 262 15.02 8.71 -1.28
N GLU A 263 16.27 8.37 -1.04
CA GLU A 263 16.95 8.61 0.22
C GLU A 263 18.18 9.52 0.01
N GLY A 264 18.42 10.42 0.95
CA GLY A 264 19.56 11.31 0.92
C GLY A 264 20.17 11.55 2.28
N ALA A 265 21.51 11.59 2.36
CA ALA A 265 22.26 11.92 3.55
C ALA A 265 23.31 13.00 3.29
N GLY A 266 23.68 13.76 4.32
CA GLY A 266 24.69 14.82 4.27
C GLY A 266 24.22 16.10 3.55
N ASP A 267 25.16 16.87 3.06
CA ASP A 267 24.87 18.13 2.35
C ASP A 267 24.13 17.87 1.04
N GLY A 268 23.07 18.65 0.80
CA GLY A 268 22.22 18.50 -0.39
C GLY A 268 21.30 17.26 -0.35
N ARG A 269 21.10 16.65 0.82
CA ARG A 269 20.30 15.43 0.99
C ARG A 269 18.89 15.51 0.40
N ILE A 270 18.24 16.67 0.50
CA ILE A 270 16.88 16.87 -0.02
C ILE A 270 16.87 16.76 -1.55
N LEU A 271 17.79 17.45 -2.22
CA LEU A 271 17.89 17.40 -3.68
C LEU A 271 18.22 15.99 -4.17
N LYS A 272 19.17 15.31 -3.49
CA LYS A 272 19.54 13.93 -3.84
C LYS A 272 18.35 12.98 -3.69
N ALA A 273 17.63 13.02 -2.56
CA ALA A 273 16.46 12.19 -2.34
C ALA A 273 15.33 12.50 -3.35
N THR A 274 15.13 13.78 -3.69
CA THR A 274 14.14 14.19 -4.69
C THR A 274 14.50 13.68 -6.09
N ASP A 275 15.76 13.85 -6.50
CA ASP A 275 16.23 13.38 -7.81
C ASP A 275 16.13 11.85 -7.92
N GLU A 276 16.45 11.13 -6.83
CA GLU A 276 16.32 9.68 -6.78
C GLU A 276 14.85 9.24 -6.87
N ALA A 277 13.96 9.87 -6.11
CA ALA A 277 12.52 9.58 -6.16
C ALA A 277 11.92 9.83 -7.57
N LEU A 278 12.29 10.94 -8.21
CA LEU A 278 11.83 11.27 -9.57
C LEU A 278 12.45 10.38 -10.65
N SER A 279 13.63 9.84 -10.38
CA SER A 279 14.33 8.93 -11.30
C SER A 279 13.97 7.46 -11.06
N SER A 280 13.11 7.19 -10.08
CA SER A 280 12.66 5.83 -9.78
C SER A 280 12.07 5.18 -11.05
N PRO A 281 12.49 3.97 -11.40
CA PRO A 281 12.02 3.28 -12.61
C PRO A 281 10.57 2.78 -12.52
N LEU A 282 9.87 3.08 -11.44
CA LEU A 282 8.56 2.54 -11.09
C LEU A 282 7.44 3.54 -11.27
#